data_9c4b015c5599a7a32b576144188596a3
#
_entry.id   9c4b015c5599a7a32b576144188596a3
#
_cell.length_a   1.000
_cell.length_b   1.000
_cell.length_c   1.000
_cell.angle_alpha   90.00
_cell.angle_beta   90.00
_cell.angle_gamma   90.00
#
_symmetry.space_group_name_H-M   'P 1'
#
loop_
_entity.id
_entity.type
_entity.pdbx_description
1 polymer ?
#
loop_
_entity_poly.entity_id
_entity_poly.type
_entity_poly.pdbx_seq_one_letter_code
_entity_poly.pdbx_strand_id
1 'polypeptide(L)'
;DELEAVTFPEITDIRESKDAGYEMMGTTGFSCIACHDFNGQQAGGAGALDIVHVTERVRKSWFHLYMRQPSRFHPTVIMPSYWPGGKSIRPGILGGDTAQQIEALWTYLEDGTRAKKPRGLSRQSSELRVTDVAEMCRGRGTAGYRGIGVGYPERISLAFDSEEMALRLLWRGEFASVNHGSFRARGGERISFPAGI
;
A
#
# COMPACT_ATOMS: atom_id res chain seq x y z
N ASP A 1 -11.70 5.05 -28.21
CA ASP A 1 -12.90 4.81 -27.39
C ASP A 1 -13.27 6.13 -26.72
N GLU A 2 -14.40 6.71 -27.11
CA GLU A 2 -14.96 7.86 -26.42
C GLU A 2 -15.34 7.41 -25.01
N LEU A 3 -14.69 8.04 -24.00
CA LEU A 3 -15.08 7.81 -22.63
C LEU A 3 -16.51 8.33 -22.44
N GLU A 4 -17.35 7.49 -21.86
CA GLU A 4 -18.72 7.85 -21.47
C GLU A 4 -18.72 9.23 -20.75
N ALA A 5 -19.66 10.08 -21.13
CA ALA A 5 -19.78 11.40 -20.51
C ALA A 5 -20.07 11.27 -19.01
N VAL A 6 -19.24 11.88 -18.19
CA VAL A 6 -19.38 11.86 -16.74
C VAL A 6 -19.89 13.22 -16.27
N THR A 7 -21.05 13.22 -15.63
CA THR A 7 -21.52 14.39 -14.90
C THR A 7 -20.96 14.36 -13.48
N PHE A 8 -20.25 15.42 -13.10
CA PHE A 8 -19.72 15.55 -11.75
C PHE A 8 -20.79 16.13 -10.82
N PRO A 9 -20.96 15.64 -9.61
CA PRO A 9 -21.83 16.25 -8.63
C PRO A 9 -21.28 17.61 -8.20
N GLU A 10 -22.17 18.54 -7.89
CA GLU A 10 -21.79 19.82 -7.32
C GLU A 10 -21.34 19.63 -5.86
N ILE A 11 -20.18 20.20 -5.51
CA ILE A 11 -19.69 20.23 -4.14
C ILE A 11 -20.17 21.52 -3.50
N THR A 12 -21.13 21.41 -2.61
CA THR A 12 -21.66 22.55 -1.85
C THR A 12 -20.80 22.92 -0.64
N ASP A 13 -20.11 21.92 -0.05
CA ASP A 13 -19.16 22.09 1.04
C ASP A 13 -17.87 21.31 0.75
N ILE A 14 -16.82 22.07 0.39
CA ILE A 14 -15.49 21.52 0.11
C ILE A 14 -14.88 20.84 1.34
N ARG A 15 -15.15 21.36 2.54
CA ARG A 15 -14.59 20.80 3.77
C ARG A 15 -15.22 19.47 4.10
N GLU A 16 -16.55 19.38 4.03
CA GLU A 16 -17.27 18.11 4.20
C GLU A 16 -16.82 17.08 3.18
N SER A 17 -16.68 17.48 1.92
CA SER A 17 -16.18 16.61 0.85
C SER A 17 -14.78 16.08 1.14
N LYS A 18 -13.85 16.94 1.58
CA LYS A 18 -12.48 16.52 1.94
C LYS A 18 -12.46 15.62 3.16
N ASP A 19 -13.26 15.88 4.17
CA ASP A 19 -13.37 15.06 5.36
C ASP A 19 -13.94 13.67 5.02
N ALA A 20 -14.93 13.59 4.14
CA ALA A 20 -15.46 12.34 3.61
C ALA A 20 -14.40 11.55 2.81
N GLY A 21 -13.65 12.23 1.93
CA GLY A 21 -12.53 11.66 1.20
C GLY A 21 -11.44 11.10 2.13
N TYR A 22 -11.09 11.86 3.16
CA TYR A 22 -10.15 11.44 4.20
C TYR A 22 -10.63 10.18 4.94
N GLU A 23 -11.90 10.12 5.31
CA GLU A 23 -12.49 8.96 5.98
C GLU A 23 -12.48 7.74 5.08
N MET A 24 -12.94 7.88 3.83
CA MET A 24 -12.95 6.78 2.85
C MET A 24 -11.56 6.24 2.56
N MET A 25 -10.55 7.09 2.49
CA MET A 25 -9.15 6.70 2.24
C MET A 25 -8.59 5.83 3.37
N GLY A 26 -8.99 6.10 4.61
CA GLY A 26 -8.50 5.46 5.82
C GLY A 26 -9.11 4.07 6.11
N THR A 27 -8.64 3.44 7.19
CA THR A 27 -9.06 2.08 7.61
C THR A 27 -10.51 1.99 8.06
N THR A 28 -11.15 3.09 8.41
CA THR A 28 -12.58 3.14 8.77
C THR A 28 -13.50 3.25 7.55
N GLY A 29 -12.95 3.61 6.39
CA GLY A 29 -13.66 3.76 5.14
C GLY A 29 -13.45 2.60 4.17
N PHE A 30 -12.90 2.89 3.00
CA PHE A 30 -12.60 1.90 1.96
C PHE A 30 -11.22 1.26 2.11
N SER A 31 -10.39 1.75 3.04
CA SER A 31 -9.04 1.26 3.28
C SER A 31 -8.12 1.31 2.05
N CYS A 32 -8.19 2.35 1.24
CA CYS A 32 -7.36 2.49 0.03
C CYS A 32 -5.86 2.39 0.36
N ILE A 33 -5.46 2.90 1.53
CA ILE A 33 -4.10 2.81 2.07
C ILE A 33 -3.66 1.39 2.45
N ALA A 34 -4.53 0.40 2.39
CA ALA A 34 -4.13 -0.99 2.54
C ALA A 34 -3.29 -1.46 1.35
N CYS A 35 -3.49 -0.87 0.17
CA CYS A 35 -2.80 -1.23 -1.07
C CYS A 35 -2.00 -0.08 -1.67
N HIS A 36 -2.46 1.17 -1.52
CA HIS A 36 -1.84 2.36 -2.10
C HIS A 36 -0.88 3.04 -1.14
N ASP A 37 0.31 3.35 -1.64
CA ASP A 37 1.23 4.24 -0.95
C ASP A 37 0.61 5.64 -0.81
N PHE A 38 1.01 6.39 0.19
CA PHE A 38 0.50 7.72 0.47
C PHE A 38 1.62 8.66 0.86
N ASN A 39 1.92 9.65 0.02
CA ASN A 39 2.95 10.66 0.22
C ASN A 39 4.31 10.06 0.64
N GLY A 40 4.79 9.10 -0.15
CA GLY A 40 6.04 8.38 0.09
C GLY A 40 5.99 7.37 1.24
N GLN A 41 4.88 7.29 1.96
CA GLN A 41 4.68 6.27 2.99
C GLN A 41 4.06 5.02 2.38
N GLN A 42 4.75 3.90 2.50
CA GLN A 42 4.32 2.64 1.91
C GLN A 42 3.06 2.08 2.56
N ALA A 43 2.19 1.54 1.71
CA ALA A 43 0.98 0.82 2.11
C ALA A 43 1.25 -0.55 2.75
N GLY A 44 0.21 -1.13 3.37
CA GLY A 44 0.22 -2.44 4.03
C GLY A 44 0.14 -3.66 3.14
N GLY A 45 -0.27 -3.52 1.90
CA GLY A 45 -0.66 -4.64 1.05
C GLY A 45 0.11 -4.78 -0.26
N ALA A 46 -0.60 -4.88 -1.37
CA ALA A 46 -0.09 -5.25 -2.69
C ALA A 46 0.91 -4.26 -3.34
N GLY A 47 1.20 -3.12 -2.69
CA GLY A 47 2.19 -2.15 -3.18
C GLY A 47 1.74 -1.46 -4.46
N ALA A 48 0.56 -0.84 -4.45
CA ALA A 48 0.08 -0.03 -5.56
C ALA A 48 0.74 1.36 -5.56
N LEU A 49 0.51 2.13 -6.64
CA LEU A 49 1.08 3.46 -6.81
C LEU A 49 0.77 4.40 -5.62
N ASP A 50 1.62 5.40 -5.41
CA ASP A 50 1.37 6.47 -4.46
C ASP A 50 0.19 7.32 -4.94
N ILE A 51 -0.89 7.26 -4.16
CA ILE A 51 -2.20 7.76 -4.59
C ILE A 51 -2.31 9.29 -4.54
N VAL A 52 -1.46 9.99 -3.79
CA VAL A 52 -1.50 11.45 -3.71
C VAL A 52 -1.20 12.15 -5.03
N HIS A 53 -0.59 11.43 -5.98
CA HIS A 53 -0.28 11.95 -7.31
C HIS A 53 -1.31 11.58 -8.39
N VAL A 54 -2.43 10.95 -8.01
CA VAL A 54 -3.39 10.44 -9.00
C VAL A 54 -4.04 11.56 -9.82
N THR A 55 -4.33 12.69 -9.20
CA THR A 55 -4.98 13.84 -9.87
C THR A 55 -4.08 14.53 -10.92
N GLU A 56 -2.77 14.33 -10.82
CA GLU A 56 -1.79 14.78 -11.79
C GLU A 56 -1.62 13.82 -12.97
N ARG A 57 -1.99 12.54 -12.78
CA ARG A 57 -1.72 11.46 -13.73
C ARG A 57 -2.90 11.06 -14.58
N VAL A 58 -4.12 11.21 -14.06
CA VAL A 58 -5.32 10.78 -14.75
C VAL A 58 -6.35 11.92 -14.85
N ARG A 59 -7.20 11.83 -15.87
CA ARG A 59 -8.32 12.77 -16.00
C ARG A 59 -9.40 12.44 -14.98
N LYS A 60 -10.05 13.46 -14.42
CA LYS A 60 -11.14 13.31 -13.45
C LYS A 60 -12.27 12.40 -13.94
N SER A 61 -12.69 12.57 -15.21
CA SER A 61 -13.71 11.72 -15.83
C SER A 61 -13.30 10.25 -15.84
N TRP A 62 -12.04 9.95 -16.20
CA TRP A 62 -11.52 8.59 -16.16
C TRP A 62 -11.48 8.03 -14.74
N PHE A 63 -11.06 8.84 -13.77
CA PHE A 63 -11.05 8.44 -12.36
C PHE A 63 -12.44 8.03 -11.89
N HIS A 64 -13.48 8.83 -12.19
CA HIS A 64 -14.87 8.51 -11.84
C HIS A 64 -15.35 7.19 -12.45
N LEU A 65 -15.06 6.94 -13.72
CA LEU A 65 -15.42 5.70 -14.40
C LEU A 65 -14.66 4.50 -13.83
N TYR A 66 -13.35 4.67 -13.62
CA TYR A 66 -12.49 3.63 -13.08
C TYR A 66 -12.90 3.22 -11.66
N MET A 67 -13.14 4.18 -10.79
CA MET A 67 -13.55 3.92 -9.41
C MET A 67 -14.86 3.14 -9.30
N ARG A 68 -15.82 3.39 -10.19
CA ARG A 68 -17.09 2.64 -10.23
C ARG A 68 -16.88 1.17 -10.53
N GLN A 69 -16.01 0.85 -11.49
CA GLN A 69 -15.78 -0.52 -11.93
C GLN A 69 -14.37 -0.70 -12.48
N PRO A 70 -13.35 -0.91 -11.62
CA PRO A 70 -11.96 -1.06 -12.05
C PRO A 70 -11.74 -2.20 -13.04
N SER A 71 -12.43 -3.32 -12.87
CA SER A 71 -12.33 -4.51 -13.73
C SER A 71 -12.81 -4.28 -15.17
N ARG A 72 -13.61 -3.24 -15.45
CA ARG A 72 -14.00 -2.85 -16.80
C ARG A 72 -12.78 -2.39 -17.63
N PHE A 73 -11.85 -1.70 -16.98
CA PHE A 73 -10.66 -1.14 -17.64
C PHE A 73 -9.47 -2.11 -17.60
N HIS A 74 -9.42 -2.93 -16.57
CA HIS A 74 -8.35 -3.90 -16.38
C HIS A 74 -8.92 -5.18 -15.75
N PRO A 75 -9.24 -6.21 -16.55
CA PRO A 75 -9.92 -7.42 -16.08
C PRO A 75 -9.20 -8.17 -14.93
N THR A 76 -7.88 -8.04 -14.85
CA THR A 76 -7.05 -8.70 -13.82
C THR A 76 -6.68 -7.79 -12.67
N VAL A 77 -7.31 -6.60 -12.56
CA VAL A 77 -7.01 -5.67 -11.46
C VAL A 77 -7.43 -6.25 -10.11
N ILE A 78 -6.56 -6.10 -9.11
CA ILE A 78 -6.82 -6.53 -7.73
C ILE A 78 -7.70 -5.50 -7.00
N MET A 79 -7.72 -4.24 -7.48
CA MET A 79 -8.51 -3.18 -6.86
C MET A 79 -9.99 -3.54 -6.86
N PRO A 80 -10.65 -3.61 -5.68
CA PRO A 80 -12.06 -3.97 -5.60
C PRO A 80 -12.96 -2.81 -6.06
N SER A 81 -14.19 -3.14 -6.46
CA SER A 81 -15.25 -2.15 -6.56
C SER A 81 -15.85 -1.88 -5.18
N TYR A 82 -15.92 -0.60 -4.80
CA TYR A 82 -16.53 -0.17 -3.54
C TYR A 82 -18.02 0.16 -3.69
N TRP A 83 -18.53 0.10 -4.93
CA TRP A 83 -19.93 0.37 -5.28
C TRP A 83 -20.50 -0.77 -6.13
N PRO A 84 -20.53 -2.02 -5.63
CA PRO A 84 -21.08 -3.15 -6.37
C PRO A 84 -22.55 -2.90 -6.71
N GLY A 85 -22.90 -3.04 -8.00
CA GLY A 85 -24.24 -2.72 -8.49
C GLY A 85 -24.69 -1.27 -8.26
N GLY A 86 -23.73 -0.33 -8.17
CA GLY A 86 -23.98 1.09 -7.95
C GLY A 86 -24.32 1.46 -6.50
N LYS A 87 -24.17 0.54 -5.55
CA LYS A 87 -24.44 0.77 -4.12
C LYS A 87 -23.15 0.81 -3.32
N SER A 88 -22.97 1.86 -2.54
CA SER A 88 -21.81 1.99 -1.67
C SER A 88 -21.79 0.94 -0.55
N ILE A 89 -20.62 0.36 -0.30
CA ILE A 89 -20.38 -0.47 0.89
C ILE A 89 -20.27 0.36 2.18
N ARG A 90 -20.27 1.70 2.06
CA ARG A 90 -20.25 2.66 3.17
C ARG A 90 -21.37 3.68 3.04
N PRO A 91 -22.63 3.28 3.25
CA PRO A 91 -23.79 4.15 3.07
C PRO A 91 -23.85 5.31 4.08
N GLY A 92 -23.14 5.21 5.20
CA GLY A 92 -23.07 6.29 6.20
C GLY A 92 -22.23 7.50 5.78
N ILE A 93 -21.42 7.39 4.72
CA ILE A 93 -20.62 8.49 4.19
C ILE A 93 -21.38 9.12 3.02
N LEU A 94 -21.68 10.41 3.09
CA LEU A 94 -22.41 11.17 2.05
C LEU A 94 -23.68 10.45 1.56
N GLY A 95 -24.45 9.85 2.49
CA GLY A 95 -25.68 9.10 2.17
C GLY A 95 -25.48 7.89 1.27
N GLY A 96 -24.25 7.44 1.05
CA GLY A 96 -23.93 6.35 0.14
C GLY A 96 -24.02 6.72 -1.35
N ASP A 97 -24.15 8.00 -1.69
CA ASP A 97 -24.19 8.43 -3.07
C ASP A 97 -22.86 8.19 -3.76
N THR A 98 -22.88 7.34 -4.78
CA THR A 98 -21.69 6.90 -5.51
C THR A 98 -20.93 8.05 -6.15
N ALA A 99 -21.64 8.98 -6.77
CA ALA A 99 -21.00 10.09 -7.50
C ALA A 99 -20.34 11.06 -6.50
N GLN A 100 -21.05 11.39 -5.41
CA GLN A 100 -20.54 12.26 -4.36
C GLN A 100 -19.35 11.64 -3.63
N GLN A 101 -19.38 10.34 -3.35
CA GLN A 101 -18.27 9.66 -2.69
C GLN A 101 -17.01 9.64 -3.57
N ILE A 102 -17.15 9.37 -4.87
CA ILE A 102 -16.01 9.40 -5.79
C ILE A 102 -15.47 10.81 -5.95
N GLU A 103 -16.36 11.79 -6.04
CA GLU A 103 -15.98 13.21 -6.11
C GLU A 103 -15.25 13.65 -4.83
N ALA A 104 -15.69 13.20 -3.66
CA ALA A 104 -15.05 13.50 -2.39
C ALA A 104 -13.64 12.91 -2.30
N LEU A 105 -13.43 11.70 -2.82
CA LEU A 105 -12.08 11.13 -2.95
C LEU A 105 -11.19 11.98 -3.85
N TRP A 106 -11.71 12.41 -5.01
CA TRP A 106 -10.98 13.28 -5.92
C TRP A 106 -10.60 14.60 -5.26
N THR A 107 -11.58 15.29 -4.65
CA THR A 107 -11.38 16.58 -3.98
C THR A 107 -10.37 16.50 -2.83
N TYR A 108 -10.37 15.40 -2.08
CA TYR A 108 -9.37 15.16 -1.05
C TYR A 108 -7.97 14.96 -1.66
N LEU A 109 -7.86 14.22 -2.76
CA LEU A 109 -6.58 13.93 -3.44
C LEU A 109 -6.03 15.12 -4.24
N GLU A 110 -6.85 16.13 -4.58
CA GLU A 110 -6.38 17.38 -5.18
C GLU A 110 -5.43 18.16 -4.26
N ASP A 111 -5.44 17.92 -2.96
CA ASP A 111 -4.43 18.47 -2.06
C ASP A 111 -3.02 17.88 -2.27
N GLY A 112 -2.90 16.79 -3.02
CA GLY A 112 -1.62 16.15 -3.34
C GLY A 112 -0.83 15.81 -2.09
N THR A 113 0.45 16.19 -2.07
CA THR A 113 1.35 15.95 -0.93
C THR A 113 0.96 16.70 0.35
N ARG A 114 0.05 17.67 0.27
CA ARG A 114 -0.50 18.40 1.43
C ARG A 114 -1.74 17.73 2.02
N ALA A 115 -2.27 16.72 1.35
CA ALA A 115 -3.44 16.00 1.84
C ALA A 115 -3.20 15.44 3.26
N LYS A 116 -4.20 15.59 4.11
CA LYS A 116 -4.16 15.11 5.48
C LYS A 116 -3.93 13.59 5.47
N LYS A 117 -2.95 13.12 6.23
CA LYS A 117 -2.61 11.70 6.30
C LYS A 117 -3.80 10.85 6.77
N PRO A 118 -4.24 9.82 6.01
CA PRO A 118 -5.39 9.00 6.37
C PRO A 118 -5.19 8.24 7.68
N ARG A 119 -6.30 8.00 8.37
CA ARG A 119 -6.28 7.20 9.61
C ARG A 119 -5.88 5.76 9.29
N GLY A 120 -4.98 5.21 10.10
CA GLY A 120 -4.49 3.83 9.97
C GLY A 120 -3.32 3.68 9.01
N LEU A 121 -2.86 4.74 8.35
CA LEU A 121 -1.58 4.75 7.67
C LEU A 121 -0.48 4.81 8.73
N SER A 122 -0.12 3.68 9.27
CA SER A 122 1.03 3.54 10.17
C SER A 122 2.24 3.04 9.39
N ARG A 123 3.44 3.42 9.80
CA ARG A 123 4.64 2.68 9.40
C ARG A 123 4.53 1.30 10.03
N GLN A 124 3.93 0.35 9.33
CA GLN A 124 4.01 -1.06 9.70
C GLN A 124 5.36 -1.59 9.26
N SER A 125 6.40 -1.19 9.94
CA SER A 125 7.59 -2.01 10.03
C SER A 125 7.30 -3.02 11.14
N SER A 126 6.88 -4.21 10.79
CA SER A 126 6.77 -5.31 11.73
C SER A 126 8.19 -5.81 12.02
N GLU A 127 8.64 -5.62 13.23
CA GLU A 127 9.88 -6.25 13.69
C GLU A 127 9.61 -7.74 13.83
N LEU A 128 10.30 -8.54 13.03
CA LEU A 128 10.34 -9.97 13.23
C LEU A 128 11.38 -10.29 14.31
N ARG A 129 10.89 -10.83 15.41
CA ARG A 129 11.73 -11.32 16.50
C ARG A 129 11.72 -12.82 16.50
N VAL A 130 12.90 -13.42 16.48
CA VAL A 130 13.07 -14.85 16.67
C VAL A 130 13.00 -15.15 18.16
N THR A 131 12.19 -16.13 18.53
CA THR A 131 12.06 -16.63 19.91
C THR A 131 12.67 -18.02 20.02
N ASP A 132 11.84 -19.06 20.11
CA ASP A 132 12.29 -20.44 20.36
C ASP A 132 12.45 -21.26 19.08
N VAL A 133 11.93 -20.77 17.97
CA VAL A 133 12.01 -21.41 16.67
C VAL A 133 12.53 -20.42 15.63
N ALA A 134 13.12 -20.96 14.55
CA ALA A 134 13.58 -20.13 13.46
C ALA A 134 12.42 -19.42 12.77
N GLU A 135 12.59 -18.13 12.47
CA GLU A 135 11.65 -17.32 11.76
C GLU A 135 12.13 -17.06 10.33
N MET A 136 11.18 -17.02 9.39
CA MET A 136 11.48 -16.76 7.98
C MET A 136 10.65 -15.62 7.43
N CYS A 137 11.28 -14.80 6.61
CA CYS A 137 10.60 -13.80 5.81
C CYS A 137 11.03 -13.86 4.35
N ARG A 138 10.17 -13.36 3.47
CA ARG A 138 10.44 -13.24 2.04
C ARG A 138 10.20 -11.81 1.60
N GLY A 139 10.99 -11.35 0.63
CA GLY A 139 10.79 -10.06 0.02
C GLY A 139 12.04 -9.50 -0.61
N ARG A 140 11.87 -8.37 -1.29
CA ARG A 140 12.99 -7.59 -1.82
C ARG A 140 13.73 -6.87 -0.69
N GLY A 141 14.97 -6.51 -0.92
CA GLY A 141 15.75 -5.64 -0.02
C GLY A 141 17.13 -6.20 0.30
N THR A 142 17.32 -6.70 1.51
CA THR A 142 18.66 -7.14 2.00
C THR A 142 19.33 -8.18 1.10
N ALA A 143 18.57 -9.02 0.42
CA ALA A 143 19.10 -10.08 -0.44
C ALA A 143 18.54 -10.00 -1.87
N GLY A 144 18.39 -8.81 -2.45
CA GLY A 144 17.91 -8.67 -3.82
C GLY A 144 16.38 -8.60 -3.95
N TYR A 145 15.86 -8.94 -5.14
CA TYR A 145 14.42 -8.86 -5.43
C TYR A 145 13.62 -10.04 -4.87
N ARG A 146 14.20 -11.22 -4.82
CA ARG A 146 13.60 -12.46 -4.32
C ARG A 146 14.37 -12.99 -3.12
N GLY A 147 14.55 -12.11 -2.15
CA GLY A 147 15.29 -12.42 -0.93
C GLY A 147 14.48 -13.30 0.02
N ILE A 148 15.18 -14.21 0.68
CA ILE A 148 14.70 -15.02 1.80
C ILE A 148 15.56 -14.67 3.00
N GLY A 149 14.93 -14.20 4.08
CA GLY A 149 15.58 -13.99 5.36
C GLY A 149 15.23 -15.14 6.31
N VAL A 150 16.22 -15.67 7.04
CA VAL A 150 16.02 -16.66 8.09
C VAL A 150 16.76 -16.18 9.33
N GLY A 151 16.05 -16.12 10.45
CA GLY A 151 16.61 -15.84 11.76
C GLY A 151 16.52 -17.07 12.66
N TYR A 152 17.59 -17.37 13.40
CA TYR A 152 17.68 -18.48 14.32
C TYR A 152 17.68 -18.02 15.78
N PRO A 153 17.20 -18.87 16.72
CA PRO A 153 17.17 -18.55 18.15
C PRO A 153 18.51 -18.13 18.74
N GLU A 154 19.63 -18.63 18.18
CA GLU A 154 21.01 -18.28 18.57
C GLU A 154 21.40 -16.85 18.18
N ARG A 155 20.44 -16.05 17.72
CA ARG A 155 20.62 -14.67 17.24
C ARG A 155 21.55 -14.56 16.03
N ILE A 156 21.62 -15.63 15.25
CA ILE A 156 22.28 -15.66 13.94
C ILE A 156 21.20 -15.61 12.87
N SER A 157 21.40 -14.78 11.86
CA SER A 157 20.44 -14.61 10.78
C SER A 157 21.16 -14.60 9.44
N LEU A 158 20.47 -15.03 8.39
CA LEU A 158 20.96 -15.02 7.03
C LEU A 158 19.97 -14.40 6.06
N ALA A 159 20.49 -13.88 4.96
CA ALA A 159 19.69 -13.43 3.82
C ALA A 159 20.22 -14.09 2.55
N PHE A 160 19.34 -14.81 1.88
CA PHE A 160 19.61 -15.59 0.69
C PHE A 160 18.86 -15.01 -0.51
N ASP A 161 19.54 -14.86 -1.63
CA ASP A 161 18.95 -14.46 -2.92
C ASP A 161 18.51 -15.72 -3.67
N SER A 162 17.21 -15.94 -3.78
CA SER A 162 16.68 -17.13 -4.45
C SER A 162 16.70 -17.03 -5.99
N GLU A 163 16.96 -15.86 -6.54
CA GLU A 163 17.09 -15.66 -7.98
C GLU A 163 18.49 -16.04 -8.46
N GLU A 164 19.52 -15.62 -7.71
CA GLU A 164 20.91 -15.94 -8.01
C GLU A 164 21.46 -17.13 -7.21
N MET A 165 20.61 -17.78 -6.41
CA MET A 165 20.97 -18.91 -5.56
C MET A 165 22.20 -18.63 -4.67
N ALA A 166 22.25 -17.43 -4.11
CA ALA A 166 23.43 -16.92 -3.39
C ALA A 166 23.09 -16.47 -1.97
N LEU A 167 23.97 -16.82 -1.02
CA LEU A 167 23.94 -16.25 0.32
C LEU A 167 24.52 -14.82 0.28
N ARG A 168 23.69 -13.81 0.61
CA ARG A 168 24.05 -12.41 0.48
C ARG A 168 24.53 -11.76 1.76
N LEU A 169 23.99 -12.19 2.89
CA LEU A 169 24.33 -11.61 4.18
C LEU A 169 24.18 -12.64 5.29
N LEU A 170 25.11 -12.61 6.23
CA LEU A 170 25.06 -13.30 7.51
C LEU A 170 25.29 -12.26 8.60
N TRP A 171 24.44 -12.26 9.65
CA TRP A 171 24.60 -11.30 10.74
C TRP A 171 24.17 -11.88 12.08
N ARG A 172 24.69 -11.28 13.15
CA ARG A 172 24.32 -11.59 14.53
C ARG A 172 23.54 -10.41 15.11
N GLY A 173 22.48 -10.69 15.87
CA GLY A 173 21.68 -9.69 16.56
C GLY A 173 20.19 -9.83 16.27
N GLU A 174 19.49 -8.69 16.11
CA GLU A 174 18.06 -8.69 15.79
C GLU A 174 17.84 -9.17 14.36
N PHE A 175 16.74 -9.91 14.12
CA PHE A 175 16.52 -10.57 12.85
C PHE A 175 16.22 -9.57 11.72
N ALA A 176 15.01 -9.10 11.64
CA ALA A 176 14.60 -8.28 10.50
C ALA A 176 13.46 -7.33 10.83
N SER A 177 13.35 -6.26 10.05
CA SER A 177 12.12 -5.51 9.89
C SER A 177 11.50 -5.83 8.53
N VAL A 178 10.22 -6.18 8.53
CA VAL A 178 9.45 -6.44 7.30
C VAL A 178 8.51 -5.28 7.04
N ASN A 179 8.45 -4.90 5.78
CA ASN A 179 7.49 -3.93 5.30
C ASN A 179 7.09 -4.32 3.86
N HIS A 180 5.81 -4.67 3.69
CA HIS A 180 5.14 -4.88 2.39
C HIS A 180 5.98 -5.54 1.29
N GLY A 181 6.26 -6.83 1.46
CA GLY A 181 7.04 -7.58 0.48
C GLY A 181 8.51 -7.17 0.41
N SER A 182 8.99 -6.44 1.40
CA SER A 182 10.42 -6.17 1.59
C SER A 182 10.86 -6.52 3.01
N PHE A 183 12.12 -6.88 3.18
CA PHE A 183 12.72 -7.03 4.49
C PHE A 183 14.10 -6.38 4.55
N ARG A 184 14.47 -5.94 5.75
CA ARG A 184 15.79 -5.39 6.04
C ARG A 184 16.37 -6.06 7.27
N ALA A 185 17.60 -6.54 7.16
CA ALA A 185 18.37 -6.99 8.32
C ALA A 185 18.44 -5.86 9.36
N ARG A 186 18.18 -6.20 10.62
CA ARG A 186 18.23 -5.24 11.72
C ARG A 186 19.47 -5.48 12.55
N GLY A 187 20.30 -4.46 12.57
CA GLY A 187 21.39 -4.26 13.53
C GLY A 187 22.34 -5.45 13.69
N GLY A 188 23.37 -5.25 14.43
CA GLY A 188 24.29 -6.29 14.81
C GLY A 188 25.51 -6.39 13.92
N GLU A 189 26.32 -7.32 14.26
CA GLU A 189 27.61 -7.60 13.63
C GLU A 189 27.38 -8.39 12.33
N ARG A 190 27.91 -7.88 11.22
CA ARG A 190 27.98 -8.66 9.97
C ARG A 190 29.09 -9.67 10.08
N ILE A 191 28.76 -10.91 9.76
CA ILE A 191 29.72 -12.00 9.73
C ILE A 191 30.28 -12.07 8.30
N SER A 192 31.60 -11.91 8.17
CA SER A 192 32.29 -12.02 6.88
C SER A 192 32.33 -13.47 6.43
N PHE A 193 32.08 -13.70 5.14
CA PHE A 193 32.29 -15.02 4.55
C PHE A 193 33.79 -15.29 4.43
N PRO A 194 34.23 -16.54 4.61
CA PRO A 194 35.58 -16.93 4.24
C PRO A 194 35.84 -16.64 2.77
N ALA A 195 37.04 -16.18 2.45
CA ALA A 195 37.44 -15.98 1.07
C ALA A 195 37.39 -17.33 0.32
N GLY A 196 36.57 -17.39 -0.75
CA GLY A 196 36.52 -18.59 -1.60
C GLY A 196 35.23 -19.43 -1.50
N ILE A 197 34.13 -18.87 -0.93
CA ILE A 197 32.80 -19.47 -1.03
C ILE A 197 31.95 -18.57 -1.96
#